data_6db23c08331b41df41279bc4bba59b13
#
_entry.id   6db23c08331b41df41279bc4bba59b13
#
_cell.length_a   1.000
_cell.length_b   1.000
_cell.length_c   1.000
_cell.angle_alpha   90.00
_cell.angle_beta   90.00
_cell.angle_gamma   90.00
#
_symmetry.space_group_name_H-M   'P 1'
#
loop_
_entity.id
_entity.type
_entity.pdbx_description
1 polymer ?
#
loop_
_entity_poly.entity_id
_entity_poly.type
_entity_poly.pdbx_seq_one_letter_code
_entity_poly.pdbx_strand_id
1 'polypeptide(L)'
;MTGLMRISGRLLKPLFAAIALLSGSIATSENSEQTDQIELSAGFGSFEFANWSGPNLPVWTYIPVSADPKTAPILFVMHGARRDPERYRDQWTDEADKGRFIVIAPEFSREDFRGSRNYNLGAMFDRESEELRSEKSWSFSAIEPIFDEVVARLGGQQTDYTIFGHSAGSQFVHRFLLMKPESRAKRYLAANAGWYTFADLEIAYPFGLAGTPADEDALKQALAKDVVILLGDQDTDPDHSSLNRSDGAMRQGPHRFARGQAFYAAAKKLAQDKEWEFGWSLRVIPGVAHSNGGIAEGAYDLVE
;
A
#
# COMPACT_ATOMS: atom_id res chain seq x y z
N MET A 1 55.70 66.20 -40.44
CA MET A 1 56.77 65.82 -41.37
C MET A 1 56.41 64.44 -41.86
N THR A 2 55.76 64.41 -42.98
CA THR A 2 56.25 63.95 -44.29
C THR A 2 56.59 62.49 -44.37
N GLY A 3 55.84 61.83 -45.23
CA GLY A 3 56.30 60.68 -45.95
C GLY A 3 55.19 59.80 -46.53
N LEU A 4 54.55 60.30 -47.65
CA LEU A 4 53.81 59.45 -48.61
C LEU A 4 54.76 58.47 -49.29
N MET A 5 54.31 57.24 -49.49
CA MET A 5 54.74 56.51 -50.70
C MET A 5 53.62 55.55 -51.16
N ARG A 6 53.10 55.76 -52.35
CA ARG A 6 52.25 54.93 -53.21
C ARG A 6 53.12 53.83 -53.83
N ILE A 7 52.51 52.62 -54.03
CA ILE A 7 52.73 51.76 -55.19
C ILE A 7 51.51 50.77 -55.26
N SER A 8 50.72 50.94 -56.25
CA SER A 8 50.44 50.15 -57.43
C SER A 8 50.01 48.66 -57.21
N GLY A 9 48.88 48.34 -57.36
CA GLY A 9 47.91 47.58 -58.07
C GLY A 9 48.33 46.30 -58.79
N ARG A 10 47.62 45.25 -58.45
CA ARG A 10 47.34 44.17 -59.41
C ARG A 10 45.95 43.48 -58.98
N LEU A 11 45.01 43.53 -59.89
CA LEU A 11 43.76 42.78 -59.85
C LEU A 11 44.07 41.28 -59.98
N LEU A 12 43.55 40.46 -59.08
CA LEU A 12 43.34 39.01 -59.31
C LEU A 12 41.89 38.71 -59.04
N LYS A 13 41.27 38.07 -60.03
CA LYS A 13 39.87 37.64 -60.02
C LYS A 13 39.62 36.57 -58.94
N PRO A 14 38.46 36.57 -58.26
CA PRO A 14 38.10 35.49 -57.34
C PRO A 14 37.59 34.24 -58.10
N LEU A 15 38.18 33.14 -57.75
CA LEU A 15 37.69 31.80 -58.16
C LEU A 15 36.56 31.41 -57.19
N PHE A 16 35.35 31.30 -57.67
CA PHE A 16 34.22 30.75 -56.90
C PHE A 16 34.39 29.24 -56.77
N ALA A 17 34.73 28.76 -55.56
CA ALA A 17 34.60 27.37 -55.18
C ALA A 17 33.25 27.17 -54.51
N ALA A 18 32.37 26.40 -55.16
CA ALA A 18 31.09 25.98 -54.57
C ALA A 18 31.34 24.92 -53.52
N ILE A 19 31.11 25.28 -52.24
CA ILE A 19 31.10 24.32 -51.16
C ILE A 19 29.64 23.77 -51.06
N ALA A 20 29.47 22.51 -51.44
CA ALA A 20 28.24 21.76 -51.19
C ALA A 20 28.16 21.42 -49.71
N LEU A 21 27.24 22.07 -48.98
CA LEU A 21 26.84 21.71 -47.62
C LEU A 21 26.03 20.44 -47.67
N LEU A 22 26.63 19.29 -47.33
CA LEU A 22 25.93 18.07 -46.96
C LEU A 22 25.37 18.28 -45.57
N SER A 23 24.09 18.60 -45.49
CA SER A 23 23.30 18.53 -44.25
C SER A 23 23.06 17.05 -43.88
N GLY A 24 23.97 16.48 -43.11
CA GLY A 24 23.75 15.19 -42.45
C GLY A 24 22.73 15.40 -41.32
N SER A 25 21.51 14.92 -41.50
CA SER A 25 20.57 14.74 -40.40
C SER A 25 21.09 13.68 -39.46
N ILE A 26 21.57 14.11 -38.29
CA ILE A 26 21.81 13.21 -37.19
C ILE A 26 20.44 12.82 -36.64
N ALA A 27 19.95 11.64 -37.03
CA ALA A 27 18.83 11.03 -36.34
C ALA A 27 19.33 10.61 -34.94
N THR A 28 19.02 11.40 -33.93
CA THR A 28 19.08 10.95 -32.55
C THR A 28 18.04 9.85 -32.41
N SER A 29 18.48 8.60 -32.40
CA SER A 29 17.69 7.50 -31.90
C SER A 29 17.50 7.76 -30.41
N GLU A 30 16.33 8.25 -30.00
CA GLU A 30 15.83 8.09 -28.64
C GLU A 30 15.74 6.57 -28.41
N ASN A 31 16.75 6.02 -27.77
CA ASN A 31 16.68 4.72 -27.16
C ASN A 31 15.71 4.89 -25.99
N SER A 32 14.43 4.74 -26.22
CA SER A 32 13.49 4.43 -25.15
C SER A 32 13.97 3.10 -24.58
N GLU A 33 14.58 3.13 -23.39
CA GLU A 33 14.68 1.94 -22.56
C GLU A 33 13.25 1.47 -22.27
N GLN A 34 12.74 0.68 -23.19
CA GLN A 34 11.57 -0.14 -22.98
C GLN A 34 12.03 -1.21 -21.98
N THR A 35 11.95 -0.90 -20.69
CA THR A 35 12.02 -1.93 -19.65
C THR A 35 10.95 -2.94 -20.04
N ASP A 36 11.37 -4.15 -20.42
CA ASP A 36 10.51 -5.31 -20.60
C ASP A 36 9.77 -5.52 -19.26
N GLN A 37 8.63 -4.87 -19.09
CA GLN A 37 7.75 -5.14 -17.96
C GLN A 37 7.22 -6.53 -18.17
N ILE A 38 7.70 -7.48 -17.36
CA ILE A 38 7.21 -8.85 -17.35
C ILE A 38 5.71 -8.79 -17.07
N GLU A 39 4.88 -9.22 -18.02
CA GLU A 39 3.44 -9.35 -17.83
C GLU A 39 3.14 -10.33 -16.70
N LEU A 40 2.18 -10.01 -15.86
CA LEU A 40 1.67 -10.95 -14.86
C LEU A 40 0.76 -11.96 -15.56
N SER A 41 1.05 -13.23 -15.37
CA SER A 41 0.31 -14.36 -15.96
C SER A 41 -0.49 -15.13 -14.92
N ALA A 42 -1.46 -15.93 -15.40
CA ALA A 42 -2.25 -16.80 -14.53
C ALA A 42 -1.39 -17.77 -13.72
N GLY A 43 -1.84 -18.07 -12.50
CA GLY A 43 -1.15 -18.88 -11.52
C GLY A 43 -0.35 -18.05 -10.51
N PHE A 44 0.61 -18.71 -9.88
CA PHE A 44 1.53 -18.08 -8.93
C PHE A 44 2.61 -17.28 -9.63
N GLY A 45 2.92 -16.11 -9.10
CA GLY A 45 3.97 -15.25 -9.61
C GLY A 45 4.57 -14.37 -8.54
N SER A 46 5.59 -13.63 -8.91
CA SER A 46 6.17 -12.56 -8.11
C SER A 46 6.93 -11.59 -8.98
N PHE A 47 7.08 -10.36 -8.51
CA PHE A 47 7.97 -9.37 -9.10
C PHE A 47 8.60 -8.51 -8.01
N GLU A 48 9.69 -7.83 -8.34
CA GLU A 48 10.29 -6.84 -7.46
C GLU A 48 9.75 -5.45 -7.80
N PHE A 49 9.22 -4.76 -6.80
CA PHE A 49 8.72 -3.40 -6.90
C PHE A 49 9.73 -2.42 -6.31
N ALA A 50 10.14 -1.42 -7.10
CA ALA A 50 11.17 -0.45 -6.72
C ALA A 50 10.73 1.02 -6.89
N ASN A 51 9.54 1.27 -7.46
CA ASN A 51 9.13 2.62 -7.86
C ASN A 51 8.45 3.40 -6.70
N TRP A 52 9.16 3.57 -5.59
CA TRP A 52 8.73 4.38 -4.44
C TRP A 52 9.93 4.86 -3.60
N SER A 53 9.70 5.63 -2.52
CA SER A 53 10.79 6.23 -1.72
C SER A 53 11.30 5.34 -0.57
N GLY A 54 11.08 4.04 -0.62
CA GLY A 54 11.56 3.06 0.36
C GLY A 54 12.39 1.95 -0.27
N PRO A 55 12.73 0.90 0.50
CA PRO A 55 13.40 -0.29 -0.02
C PRO A 55 12.55 -1.01 -1.07
N ASN A 56 13.20 -1.74 -1.98
CA ASN A 56 12.51 -2.62 -2.91
C ASN A 56 11.64 -3.63 -2.16
N LEU A 57 10.50 -3.95 -2.75
CA LEU A 57 9.52 -4.86 -2.17
C LEU A 57 9.27 -6.04 -3.12
N PRO A 58 9.58 -7.27 -2.72
CA PRO A 58 9.02 -8.43 -3.40
C PRO A 58 7.50 -8.40 -3.30
N VAL A 59 6.82 -8.60 -4.42
CA VAL A 59 5.35 -8.65 -4.49
C VAL A 59 4.95 -10.02 -5.00
N TRP A 60 4.30 -10.80 -4.16
CA TRP A 60 3.81 -12.13 -4.46
C TRP A 60 2.41 -12.05 -5.04
N THR A 61 2.14 -12.78 -6.11
CA THR A 61 0.87 -12.71 -6.83
C THR A 61 0.23 -14.07 -7.01
N TYR A 62 -1.09 -14.08 -7.11
CA TYR A 62 -1.86 -15.20 -7.61
C TYR A 62 -3.00 -14.69 -8.50
N ILE A 63 -3.09 -15.20 -9.71
CA ILE A 63 -4.12 -14.85 -10.70
C ILE A 63 -4.86 -16.14 -11.06
N PRO A 64 -6.13 -16.30 -10.68
CA PRO A 64 -6.94 -17.44 -11.09
C PRO A 64 -7.01 -17.56 -12.61
N VAL A 65 -6.92 -18.78 -13.15
CA VAL A 65 -7.09 -19.03 -14.58
C VAL A 65 -8.46 -18.56 -15.09
N SER A 66 -9.45 -18.58 -14.22
CA SER A 66 -10.84 -18.15 -14.49
C SER A 66 -11.07 -16.64 -14.41
N ALA A 67 -10.10 -15.88 -13.92
CA ALA A 67 -10.18 -14.43 -13.79
C ALA A 67 -9.71 -13.73 -15.07
N ASP A 68 -10.44 -12.70 -15.50
CA ASP A 68 -9.95 -11.82 -16.55
C ASP A 68 -8.94 -10.83 -15.94
N PRO A 69 -7.65 -10.88 -16.28
CA PRO A 69 -6.64 -10.00 -15.67
C PRO A 69 -6.91 -8.52 -15.90
N LYS A 70 -7.70 -8.16 -16.91
CA LYS A 70 -8.00 -6.77 -17.24
C LYS A 70 -9.09 -6.15 -16.36
N THR A 71 -9.96 -6.96 -15.80
CA THR A 71 -11.15 -6.45 -15.11
C THR A 71 -11.43 -7.11 -13.77
N ALA A 72 -10.76 -8.24 -13.46
CA ALA A 72 -10.94 -8.93 -12.19
C ALA A 72 -10.61 -8.02 -11.00
N PRO A 73 -11.36 -8.09 -9.90
CA PRO A 73 -11.05 -7.36 -8.68
C PRO A 73 -9.65 -7.68 -8.17
N ILE A 74 -9.00 -6.69 -7.55
CA ILE A 74 -7.67 -6.85 -6.95
C ILE A 74 -7.80 -6.84 -5.43
N LEU A 75 -7.25 -7.86 -4.78
CA LEU A 75 -7.13 -7.98 -3.34
C LEU A 75 -5.66 -7.81 -2.91
N PHE A 76 -5.35 -6.75 -2.19
CA PHE A 76 -4.10 -6.66 -1.45
C PHE A 76 -4.19 -7.46 -0.14
N VAL A 77 -3.19 -8.30 0.12
CA VAL A 77 -3.12 -9.15 1.32
C VAL A 77 -1.90 -8.79 2.15
N MET A 78 -2.14 -8.12 3.28
CA MET A 78 -1.09 -7.67 4.20
C MET A 78 -0.78 -8.75 5.23
N HIS A 79 0.46 -9.22 5.21
CA HIS A 79 0.93 -10.34 6.04
C HIS A 79 1.02 -10.01 7.54
N GLY A 80 1.07 -11.04 8.37
CA GLY A 80 1.22 -10.94 9.82
C GLY A 80 2.67 -10.64 10.27
N ALA A 81 2.89 -10.71 11.60
CA ALA A 81 4.18 -10.41 12.23
C ALA A 81 5.33 -11.35 11.82
N ARG A 82 5.03 -12.54 11.28
CA ARG A 82 6.04 -13.46 10.77
C ARG A 82 6.70 -13.00 9.49
N ARG A 83 6.08 -12.05 8.77
CA ARG A 83 6.55 -11.51 7.49
C ARG A 83 6.67 -12.60 6.43
N ASP A 84 5.59 -13.36 6.24
CA ASP A 84 5.46 -14.49 5.35
C ASP A 84 4.34 -14.25 4.30
N PRO A 85 4.55 -13.31 3.36
CA PRO A 85 3.52 -12.90 2.39
C PRO A 85 3.12 -14.04 1.46
N GLU A 86 4.06 -14.90 1.08
CA GLU A 86 3.79 -16.06 0.23
C GLU A 86 2.73 -16.97 0.86
N ARG A 87 2.91 -17.34 2.12
CA ARG A 87 1.90 -18.14 2.85
C ARG A 87 0.56 -17.40 2.98
N TYR A 88 0.57 -16.08 3.13
CA TYR A 88 -0.66 -15.30 3.20
C TYR A 88 -1.38 -15.29 1.86
N ARG A 89 -0.65 -15.12 0.73
CA ARG A 89 -1.18 -15.28 -0.62
C ARG A 89 -1.79 -16.67 -0.82
N ASP A 90 -1.06 -17.73 -0.45
CA ASP A 90 -1.48 -19.12 -0.67
C ASP A 90 -2.76 -19.47 0.09
N GLN A 91 -2.98 -18.87 1.25
CA GLN A 91 -4.21 -19.05 2.02
C GLN A 91 -5.43 -18.34 1.42
N TRP A 92 -5.26 -17.60 0.34
CA TRP A 92 -6.34 -16.95 -0.40
C TRP A 92 -6.58 -17.58 -1.78
N THR A 93 -5.80 -18.58 -2.21
CA THR A 93 -5.89 -19.13 -3.58
C THR A 93 -7.23 -19.77 -3.87
N ASP A 94 -7.72 -20.67 -3.01
CA ASP A 94 -9.01 -21.32 -3.19
C ASP A 94 -10.17 -20.31 -3.21
N GLU A 95 -10.06 -19.28 -2.39
CA GLU A 95 -11.05 -18.22 -2.31
C GLU A 95 -10.99 -17.28 -3.52
N ALA A 96 -9.78 -17.03 -4.03
CA ALA A 96 -9.58 -16.27 -5.25
C ALA A 96 -10.13 -17.00 -6.48
N ASP A 97 -9.96 -18.33 -6.54
CA ASP A 97 -10.55 -19.15 -7.60
C ASP A 97 -12.08 -19.10 -7.59
N LYS A 98 -12.70 -19.16 -6.40
CA LYS A 98 -14.16 -19.05 -6.23
C LYS A 98 -14.68 -17.65 -6.61
N GLY A 99 -14.00 -16.61 -6.11
CA GLY A 99 -14.40 -15.21 -6.29
C GLY A 99 -13.86 -14.57 -7.58
N ARG A 100 -12.96 -15.24 -8.31
CA ARG A 100 -12.31 -14.76 -9.53
C ARG A 100 -11.61 -13.41 -9.36
N PHE A 101 -10.90 -13.22 -8.26
CA PHE A 101 -10.13 -12.01 -7.97
C PHE A 101 -8.63 -12.29 -7.92
N ILE A 102 -7.84 -11.26 -8.16
CA ILE A 102 -6.37 -11.30 -8.18
C ILE A 102 -5.84 -11.02 -6.78
N VAL A 103 -4.90 -11.84 -6.30
CA VAL A 103 -4.25 -11.66 -4.99
C VAL A 103 -2.88 -11.02 -5.17
N ILE A 104 -2.62 -9.95 -4.42
CA ILE A 104 -1.36 -9.21 -4.39
C ILE A 104 -0.87 -9.13 -2.94
N ALA A 105 0.27 -9.72 -2.64
CA ALA A 105 0.83 -9.78 -1.29
C ALA A 105 2.25 -9.15 -1.25
N PRO A 106 2.37 -7.85 -0.96
CA PRO A 106 3.67 -7.19 -0.82
C PRO A 106 4.43 -7.71 0.41
N GLU A 107 5.75 -7.87 0.27
CA GLU A 107 6.63 -8.27 1.36
C GLU A 107 7.29 -7.07 2.03
N PHE A 108 6.87 -6.77 3.24
CA PHE A 108 7.60 -5.86 4.11
C PHE A 108 8.57 -6.68 4.98
N SER A 109 9.75 -6.97 4.48
CA SER A 109 10.74 -7.87 5.08
C SER A 109 11.11 -7.48 6.53
N ARG A 110 11.69 -8.42 7.31
CA ARG A 110 12.22 -8.07 8.64
C ARG A 110 13.53 -7.31 8.57
N GLU A 111 14.25 -7.44 7.47
CA GLU A 111 15.53 -6.79 7.24
C GLU A 111 15.35 -5.30 7.04
N ASP A 112 14.48 -4.92 6.12
CA ASP A 112 14.27 -3.52 5.73
C ASP A 112 13.24 -2.82 6.62
N PHE A 113 12.21 -3.54 7.07
CA PHE A 113 11.10 -3.00 7.87
C PHE A 113 11.13 -3.55 9.29
N ARG A 114 12.18 -3.26 10.05
CA ARG A 114 12.41 -3.78 11.40
C ARG A 114 11.30 -3.42 12.38
N GLY A 115 10.77 -4.43 13.05
CA GLY A 115 9.77 -4.27 14.12
C GLY A 115 8.42 -3.74 13.61
N SER A 116 7.53 -3.43 14.54
CA SER A 116 6.21 -2.88 14.21
C SER A 116 6.30 -1.46 13.69
N ARG A 117 7.24 -0.64 14.19
CA ARG A 117 7.41 0.77 13.82
C ARG A 117 7.54 0.96 12.30
N ASN A 118 8.39 0.16 11.66
CA ASN A 118 8.69 0.32 10.23
C ASN A 118 7.74 -0.44 9.31
N TYR A 119 6.81 -1.26 9.84
CA TYR A 119 5.79 -1.94 9.06
C TYR A 119 4.38 -1.43 9.40
N ASN A 120 3.76 -2.06 10.39
CA ASN A 120 2.35 -1.87 10.70
C ASN A 120 2.04 -0.61 11.52
N LEU A 121 3.06 0.15 11.91
CA LEU A 121 2.96 1.53 12.38
C LEU A 121 3.39 2.55 11.31
N GLY A 122 3.46 2.14 10.04
CA GLY A 122 3.60 3.03 8.91
C GLY A 122 4.98 3.59 8.61
N ALA A 123 6.00 3.31 9.44
CA ALA A 123 7.31 3.97 9.34
C ALA A 123 7.23 5.51 9.36
N MET A 124 6.20 6.04 10.03
CA MET A 124 5.85 7.46 10.00
C MET A 124 6.83 8.34 10.76
N PHE A 125 7.45 7.81 11.81
CA PHE A 125 8.34 8.58 12.68
C PHE A 125 9.77 8.05 12.62
N ASP A 126 10.73 8.96 12.59
CA ASP A 126 12.14 8.61 12.75
C ASP A 126 12.38 7.97 14.13
N ARG A 127 13.32 7.03 14.18
CA ARG A 127 13.55 6.26 15.40
C ARG A 127 14.33 7.04 16.47
N GLU A 128 15.21 7.94 16.05
CA GLU A 128 16.13 8.64 16.92
C GLU A 128 15.59 10.01 17.33
N SER A 129 15.08 10.78 16.35
CA SER A 129 14.54 12.13 16.60
C SER A 129 13.07 12.12 17.00
N GLU A 130 12.34 11.02 16.76
CA GLU A 130 10.88 10.92 16.89
C GLU A 130 10.10 11.94 16.03
N GLU A 131 10.78 12.59 15.08
CA GLU A 131 10.15 13.51 14.15
C GLU A 131 9.39 12.76 13.06
N LEU A 132 8.34 13.41 12.54
CA LEU A 132 7.55 12.88 11.42
C LEU A 132 8.41 12.83 10.15
N ARG A 133 8.50 11.67 9.55
CA ARG A 133 9.20 11.45 8.26
C ARG A 133 8.36 11.97 7.11
N SER A 134 9.02 12.22 5.97
CA SER A 134 8.32 12.49 4.72
C SER A 134 7.33 11.37 4.42
N GLU A 135 6.10 11.72 4.10
CA GLU A 135 5.01 10.77 3.79
C GLU A 135 5.39 9.78 2.70
N LYS A 136 6.15 10.22 1.68
CA LYS A 136 6.63 9.35 0.58
C LYS A 136 7.43 8.14 1.07
N SER A 137 8.03 8.21 2.26
CA SER A 137 8.83 7.14 2.87
C SER A 137 8.04 6.29 3.87
N TRP A 138 6.75 6.55 4.08
CA TRP A 138 5.93 5.71 4.95
C TRP A 138 5.67 4.35 4.29
N SER A 139 5.65 3.27 5.06
CA SER A 139 5.30 1.96 4.51
C SER A 139 3.90 1.93 3.89
N PHE A 140 3.00 2.78 4.36
CA PHE A 140 1.67 2.97 3.78
C PHE A 140 1.72 3.50 2.35
N SER A 141 2.70 4.34 2.03
CA SER A 141 2.80 5.00 0.72
C SER A 141 3.32 4.08 -0.40
N ALA A 142 3.67 2.84 -0.08
CA ALA A 142 4.01 1.84 -1.09
C ALA A 142 2.77 1.27 -1.82
N ILE A 143 1.59 1.27 -1.18
CA ILE A 143 0.41 0.54 -1.67
C ILE A 143 -0.11 1.10 -3.00
N GLU A 144 -0.28 2.42 -3.09
CA GLU A 144 -0.79 3.06 -4.30
C GLU A 144 0.12 2.87 -5.52
N PRO A 145 1.45 3.09 -5.43
CA PRO A 145 2.34 2.81 -6.55
C PRO A 145 2.45 1.32 -6.91
N ILE A 146 2.32 0.40 -5.95
CA ILE A 146 2.24 -1.04 -6.26
C ILE A 146 0.97 -1.33 -7.07
N PHE A 147 -0.17 -0.72 -6.71
CA PHE A 147 -1.41 -0.87 -7.46
C PHE A 147 -1.24 -0.39 -8.91
N ASP A 148 -0.64 0.77 -9.14
CA ASP A 148 -0.35 1.27 -10.49
C ASP A 148 0.52 0.30 -11.29
N GLU A 149 1.58 -0.24 -10.68
CA GLU A 149 2.48 -1.22 -11.30
C GLU A 149 1.75 -2.52 -11.63
N VAL A 150 0.90 -3.03 -10.72
CA VAL A 150 0.10 -4.24 -10.94
C VAL A 150 -0.85 -4.05 -12.10
N VAL A 151 -1.62 -2.94 -12.13
CA VAL A 151 -2.56 -2.65 -13.21
C VAL A 151 -1.83 -2.54 -14.55
N ALA A 152 -0.66 -1.88 -14.59
CA ALA A 152 0.15 -1.77 -15.79
C ALA A 152 0.62 -3.14 -16.30
N ARG A 153 1.11 -4.02 -15.41
CA ARG A 153 1.58 -5.38 -15.75
C ARG A 153 0.45 -6.33 -16.16
N LEU A 154 -0.77 -6.09 -15.69
CA LEU A 154 -1.97 -6.83 -16.12
C LEU A 154 -2.53 -6.33 -17.46
N GLY A 155 -2.07 -5.17 -17.97
CA GLY A 155 -2.77 -4.43 -19.02
C GLY A 155 -4.21 -4.11 -18.58
N GLY A 156 -4.40 -3.86 -17.29
CA GLY A 156 -5.67 -3.81 -16.59
C GLY A 156 -6.40 -2.47 -16.72
N GLN A 157 -7.65 -2.45 -16.27
CA GLN A 157 -8.54 -1.29 -16.26
C GLN A 157 -9.05 -0.98 -14.83
N GLN A 158 -8.54 -1.66 -13.82
CA GLN A 158 -8.94 -1.49 -12.44
C GLN A 158 -8.61 -0.08 -11.96
N THR A 159 -9.55 0.56 -11.30
CA THR A 159 -9.43 1.92 -10.74
C THR A 159 -9.34 1.92 -9.21
N ASP A 160 -9.64 0.79 -8.60
CA ASP A 160 -9.72 0.59 -7.15
C ASP A 160 -9.32 -0.84 -6.78
N TYR A 161 -9.18 -1.09 -5.48
CA TYR A 161 -8.82 -2.38 -4.94
C TYR A 161 -9.46 -2.61 -3.56
N THR A 162 -9.56 -3.86 -3.14
CA THR A 162 -9.82 -4.23 -1.75
C THR A 162 -8.49 -4.48 -1.03
N ILE A 163 -8.35 -4.03 0.22
CA ILE A 163 -7.18 -4.31 1.04
C ILE A 163 -7.56 -5.10 2.29
N PHE A 164 -6.94 -6.25 2.44
CA PHE A 164 -7.11 -7.15 3.58
C PHE A 164 -5.83 -7.25 4.40
N GLY A 165 -5.96 -7.40 5.71
CA GLY A 165 -4.87 -7.74 6.58
C GLY A 165 -5.32 -8.52 7.81
N HIS A 166 -4.51 -9.48 8.22
CA HIS A 166 -4.74 -10.26 9.43
C HIS A 166 -3.61 -10.02 10.45
N SER A 167 -3.94 -9.94 11.75
CA SER A 167 -2.95 -9.76 12.82
C SER A 167 -2.16 -8.45 12.67
N ALA A 168 -0.85 -8.47 12.43
CA ALA A 168 -0.06 -7.27 12.13
C ALA A 168 -0.47 -6.63 10.80
N GLY A 169 -0.91 -7.40 9.81
CA GLY A 169 -1.49 -6.90 8.58
C GLY A 169 -2.78 -6.11 8.81
N SER A 170 -3.63 -6.56 9.71
CA SER A 170 -4.82 -5.80 10.15
C SER A 170 -4.43 -4.48 10.83
N GLN A 171 -3.33 -4.50 11.60
CA GLN A 171 -2.78 -3.29 12.19
C GLN A 171 -2.23 -2.32 11.12
N PHE A 172 -1.71 -2.83 10.01
CA PHE A 172 -1.37 -2.03 8.85
C PHE A 172 -2.62 -1.43 8.20
N VAL A 173 -3.61 -2.27 7.89
CA VAL A 173 -4.82 -1.88 7.12
C VAL A 173 -5.62 -0.79 7.82
N HIS A 174 -5.93 -0.93 9.12
CA HIS A 174 -6.72 0.10 9.79
C HIS A 174 -5.95 1.42 10.00
N ARG A 175 -4.61 1.37 10.14
CA ARG A 175 -3.80 2.59 10.21
C ARG A 175 -3.60 3.22 8.84
N PHE A 176 -3.44 2.41 7.79
CA PHE A 176 -3.44 2.89 6.41
C PHE A 176 -4.72 3.67 6.11
N LEU A 177 -5.88 3.14 6.46
CA LEU A 177 -7.15 3.85 6.35
C LEU A 177 -7.13 5.21 7.08
N LEU A 178 -6.67 5.23 8.34
CA LEU A 178 -6.69 6.45 9.17
C LEU A 178 -5.68 7.51 8.71
N MET A 179 -4.57 7.09 8.07
CA MET A 179 -3.49 7.98 7.62
C MET A 179 -3.58 8.33 6.13
N LYS A 180 -4.30 7.53 5.34
CA LYS A 180 -4.43 7.67 3.88
C LYS A 180 -5.89 7.47 3.45
N PRO A 181 -6.85 8.26 4.00
CA PRO A 181 -8.27 8.09 3.68
C PRO A 181 -8.60 8.38 2.21
N GLU A 182 -7.72 9.11 1.51
CA GLU A 182 -7.81 9.42 0.09
C GLU A 182 -7.42 8.26 -0.84
N SER A 183 -6.88 7.14 -0.30
CA SER A 183 -6.45 6.00 -1.10
C SER A 183 -7.59 5.42 -1.96
N ARG A 184 -7.20 4.74 -3.06
CA ARG A 184 -8.12 4.06 -3.98
C ARG A 184 -8.68 2.74 -3.45
N ALA A 185 -8.35 2.37 -2.20
CA ALA A 185 -9.00 1.23 -1.57
C ALA A 185 -10.50 1.50 -1.44
N LYS A 186 -11.32 0.73 -2.15
CA LYS A 186 -12.77 0.82 -2.05
C LYS A 186 -13.32 0.12 -0.82
N ARG A 187 -12.62 -0.93 -0.34
CA ARG A 187 -12.99 -1.69 0.86
C ARG A 187 -11.77 -2.08 1.67
N TYR A 188 -11.89 -1.97 2.99
CA TYR A 188 -10.84 -2.30 3.95
C TYR A 188 -11.30 -3.46 4.83
N LEU A 189 -10.57 -4.57 4.82
CA LEU A 189 -10.85 -5.76 5.59
C LEU A 189 -9.80 -5.93 6.69
N ALA A 190 -10.14 -5.54 7.91
CA ALA A 190 -9.20 -5.56 9.05
C ALA A 190 -9.51 -6.71 10.00
N ALA A 191 -8.70 -7.78 9.97
CA ALA A 191 -8.97 -9.04 10.65
C ALA A 191 -8.09 -9.28 11.88
N ASN A 192 -8.69 -9.53 13.04
CA ASN A 192 -8.04 -10.02 14.27
C ASN A 192 -6.77 -9.26 14.65
N ALA A 193 -6.78 -7.92 14.60
CA ALA A 193 -5.60 -7.13 15.00
C ALA A 193 -5.22 -7.41 16.46
N GLY A 194 -3.93 -7.45 16.73
CA GLY A 194 -3.44 -7.63 18.10
C GLY A 194 -3.80 -6.47 19.02
N TRP A 195 -3.93 -5.27 18.48
CA TRP A 195 -4.37 -4.03 19.11
C TRP A 195 -4.61 -2.95 18.05
N TYR A 196 -5.31 -1.88 18.38
CA TYR A 196 -5.79 -0.89 17.43
C TYR A 196 -5.29 0.52 17.73
N THR A 197 -5.22 1.37 16.71
CA THR A 197 -5.19 2.83 16.81
C THR A 197 -6.62 3.32 16.75
N PHE A 198 -7.14 3.85 17.86
CA PHE A 198 -8.50 4.35 17.92
C PHE A 198 -8.63 5.66 17.14
N ALA A 199 -9.81 5.92 16.65
CA ALA A 199 -10.18 7.16 15.98
C ALA A 199 -10.33 8.30 17.01
N ASP A 200 -9.23 8.68 17.66
CA ASP A 200 -9.18 9.62 18.78
C ASP A 200 -7.97 10.54 18.60
N LEU A 201 -8.23 11.83 18.40
CA LEU A 201 -7.22 12.85 18.17
C LEU A 201 -6.54 13.34 19.44
N GLU A 202 -7.00 12.93 20.62
CA GLU A 202 -6.42 13.33 21.93
C GLU A 202 -5.47 12.26 22.48
N ILE A 203 -5.68 10.99 22.13
CA ILE A 203 -4.81 9.89 22.53
C ILE A 203 -3.59 9.84 21.64
N ALA A 204 -2.39 9.81 22.27
CA ALA A 204 -1.12 9.74 21.53
C ALA A 204 -1.02 8.50 20.66
N TYR A 205 -0.44 8.67 19.46
CA TYR A 205 -0.05 7.56 18.60
C TYR A 205 0.97 6.67 19.34
N PRO A 206 0.89 5.32 19.26
CA PRO A 206 0.10 4.60 18.28
C PRO A 206 -1.26 4.07 18.77
N PHE A 207 -1.76 4.44 19.94
CA PHE A 207 -3.05 3.98 20.45
C PHE A 207 -4.23 4.88 20.04
N GLY A 208 -3.96 6.12 19.69
CA GLY A 208 -4.84 7.10 19.08
C GLY A 208 -4.07 7.86 17.99
N LEU A 209 -4.51 9.05 17.62
CA LEU A 209 -4.04 9.82 16.47
C LEU A 209 -3.26 11.09 16.84
N ALA A 210 -3.21 11.47 18.14
CA ALA A 210 -2.47 12.66 18.55
C ALA A 210 -0.98 12.56 18.17
N GLY A 211 -0.45 13.64 17.60
CA GLY A 211 0.91 13.71 17.09
C GLY A 211 1.11 13.16 15.68
N THR A 212 0.05 12.69 15.01
CA THR A 212 0.06 12.33 13.59
C THR A 212 -0.47 13.48 12.73
N PRO A 213 -0.37 13.40 11.39
CA PRO A 213 -1.01 14.37 10.49
C PRO A 213 -2.53 14.23 10.37
N ALA A 214 -3.12 13.14 10.90
CA ALA A 214 -4.55 12.96 10.84
C ALA A 214 -5.28 14.08 11.59
N ASP A 215 -6.23 14.69 10.93
CA ASP A 215 -7.11 15.73 11.47
C ASP A 215 -8.59 15.26 11.47
N GLU A 216 -9.49 16.15 11.84
CA GLU A 216 -10.91 15.85 11.91
C GLU A 216 -11.51 15.53 10.51
N ASP A 217 -11.03 16.19 9.47
CA ASP A 217 -11.50 15.95 8.10
C ASP A 217 -11.05 14.58 7.57
N ALA A 218 -9.78 14.23 7.80
CA ALA A 218 -9.25 12.91 7.46
C ALA A 218 -9.99 11.81 8.23
N LEU A 219 -10.26 12.04 9.51
CA LEU A 219 -11.01 11.08 10.34
C LEU A 219 -12.45 10.90 9.88
N LYS A 220 -13.14 12.00 9.54
CA LYS A 220 -14.48 11.97 8.95
C LYS A 220 -14.50 11.16 7.65
N GLN A 221 -13.52 11.38 6.75
CA GLN A 221 -13.39 10.60 5.52
C GLN A 221 -13.16 9.11 5.80
N ALA A 222 -12.26 8.78 6.74
CA ALA A 222 -11.97 7.40 7.12
C ALA A 222 -13.20 6.67 7.68
N LEU A 223 -14.02 7.36 8.49
CA LEU A 223 -15.24 6.78 9.06
C LEU A 223 -16.35 6.53 8.02
N ALA A 224 -16.37 7.29 6.93
CA ALA A 224 -17.30 7.11 5.82
C ALA A 224 -16.91 5.98 4.85
N LYS A 225 -15.66 5.48 4.88
CA LYS A 225 -15.18 4.40 4.00
C LYS A 225 -15.87 3.06 4.31
N ASP A 226 -15.93 2.19 3.31
CA ASP A 226 -16.39 0.81 3.48
C ASP A 226 -15.32 -0.03 4.20
N VAL A 227 -15.55 -0.30 5.46
CA VAL A 227 -14.64 -1.05 6.33
C VAL A 227 -15.36 -2.22 6.97
N VAL A 228 -14.76 -3.40 6.91
CA VAL A 228 -15.24 -4.57 7.64
C VAL A 228 -14.20 -4.98 8.68
N ILE A 229 -14.57 -4.86 9.95
CA ILE A 229 -13.79 -5.43 11.05
C ILE A 229 -14.15 -6.91 11.12
N LEU A 230 -13.19 -7.78 10.82
CA LEU A 230 -13.35 -9.23 10.78
C LEU A 230 -12.82 -9.85 12.07
N LEU A 231 -13.65 -10.58 12.79
CA LEU A 231 -13.25 -11.18 14.05
C LEU A 231 -13.61 -12.67 14.11
N GLY A 232 -12.61 -13.53 14.30
CA GLY A 232 -12.87 -14.92 14.68
C GLY A 232 -13.33 -14.99 16.13
N ASP A 233 -14.47 -15.63 16.41
CA ASP A 233 -15.06 -15.68 17.75
C ASP A 233 -14.27 -16.52 18.76
N GLN A 234 -13.33 -17.33 18.28
CA GLN A 234 -12.43 -18.14 19.10
C GLN A 234 -11.06 -17.44 19.35
N ASP A 235 -10.81 -16.22 18.83
CA ASP A 235 -9.56 -15.45 19.10
C ASP A 235 -9.66 -14.74 20.46
N THR A 236 -9.93 -15.54 21.50
CA THR A 236 -10.24 -15.08 22.85
C THR A 236 -9.19 -15.46 23.89
N ASP A 237 -8.02 -15.99 23.47
CA ASP A 237 -6.94 -16.36 24.37
C ASP A 237 -6.19 -15.11 24.90
N PRO A 238 -6.32 -14.76 26.20
CA PRO A 238 -5.61 -13.62 26.81
C PRO A 238 -4.12 -13.91 27.03
N ASP A 239 -3.72 -15.19 26.97
CA ASP A 239 -2.37 -15.66 27.22
C ASP A 239 -1.61 -16.01 25.93
N HIS A 240 -2.22 -15.78 24.78
CA HIS A 240 -1.59 -16.04 23.48
C HIS A 240 -0.21 -15.36 23.38
N SER A 241 0.83 -16.13 23.03
CA SER A 241 2.24 -15.71 23.07
C SER A 241 2.56 -14.45 22.23
N SER A 242 1.79 -14.17 21.19
CA SER A 242 1.95 -12.97 20.34
C SER A 242 0.97 -11.84 20.66
N LEU A 243 0.23 -11.93 21.77
CA LEU A 243 -0.67 -10.86 22.18
C LEU A 243 0.13 -9.71 22.81
N ASN A 244 -0.09 -8.49 22.35
CA ASN A 244 0.49 -7.31 22.98
C ASN A 244 -0.17 -7.08 24.34
N ARG A 245 0.66 -7.03 25.41
CA ARG A 245 0.23 -6.86 26.81
C ARG A 245 0.68 -5.53 27.41
N SER A 246 1.07 -4.56 26.58
CA SER A 246 1.31 -3.20 27.07
C SER A 246 0.03 -2.60 27.67
N ASP A 247 0.16 -1.68 28.59
CA ASP A 247 -0.99 -1.04 29.25
C ASP A 247 -1.97 -0.44 28.24
N GLY A 248 -1.45 0.18 27.17
CA GLY A 248 -2.28 0.75 26.11
C GLY A 248 -3.11 -0.30 25.37
N ALA A 249 -2.52 -1.47 25.08
CA ALA A 249 -3.25 -2.57 24.46
C ALA A 249 -4.24 -3.26 25.41
N MET A 250 -3.86 -3.41 26.68
CA MET A 250 -4.74 -4.04 27.68
C MET A 250 -5.98 -3.19 28.00
N ARG A 251 -5.88 -1.86 27.92
CA ARG A 251 -7.05 -0.98 28.04
C ARG A 251 -8.10 -1.21 26.94
N GLN A 252 -7.71 -1.75 25.77
CA GLN A 252 -8.63 -2.06 24.65
C GLN A 252 -9.43 -3.34 24.88
N GLY A 253 -8.94 -4.25 25.73
CA GLY A 253 -9.57 -5.51 26.04
C GLY A 253 -8.57 -6.65 26.31
N PRO A 254 -9.03 -7.75 26.93
CA PRO A 254 -8.16 -8.85 27.35
C PRO A 254 -7.60 -9.69 26.18
N HIS A 255 -8.27 -9.71 25.05
CA HIS A 255 -7.91 -10.54 23.89
C HIS A 255 -8.35 -9.86 22.58
N ARG A 256 -7.93 -10.40 21.42
CA ARG A 256 -8.12 -9.76 20.12
C ARG A 256 -9.58 -9.56 19.74
N PHE A 257 -10.43 -10.55 20.00
CA PHE A 257 -11.86 -10.46 19.74
C PHE A 257 -12.49 -9.27 20.50
N ALA A 258 -12.25 -9.15 21.80
CA ALA A 258 -12.75 -8.01 22.59
C ALA A 258 -12.21 -6.67 22.11
N ARG A 259 -10.92 -6.60 21.73
CA ARG A 259 -10.29 -5.37 21.22
C ARG A 259 -10.91 -4.91 19.90
N GLY A 260 -11.21 -5.84 18.99
CA GLY A 260 -11.86 -5.53 17.74
C GLY A 260 -13.29 -5.01 17.92
N GLN A 261 -14.04 -5.61 18.86
CA GLN A 261 -15.37 -5.12 19.22
C GLN A 261 -15.32 -3.72 19.81
N ALA A 262 -14.37 -3.46 20.73
CA ALA A 262 -14.18 -2.14 21.34
C ALA A 262 -13.77 -1.07 20.30
N PHE A 263 -12.89 -1.42 19.37
CA PHE A 263 -12.46 -0.54 18.28
C PHE A 263 -13.65 -0.13 17.39
N TYR A 264 -14.44 -1.11 16.92
CA TYR A 264 -15.63 -0.85 16.13
C TYR A 264 -16.67 0.00 16.88
N ALA A 265 -16.94 -0.34 18.14
CA ALA A 265 -17.92 0.36 18.94
C ALA A 265 -17.53 1.83 19.20
N ALA A 266 -16.23 2.09 19.44
CA ALA A 266 -15.73 3.44 19.65
C ALA A 266 -15.82 4.29 18.37
N ALA A 267 -15.44 3.73 17.22
CA ALA A 267 -15.55 4.41 15.92
C ALA A 267 -17.01 4.75 15.59
N LYS A 268 -17.93 3.79 15.80
CA LYS A 268 -19.38 3.99 15.61
C LYS A 268 -19.93 5.09 16.52
N LYS A 269 -19.53 5.06 17.79
CA LYS A 269 -19.96 6.08 18.75
C LYS A 269 -19.46 7.48 18.35
N LEU A 270 -18.20 7.60 17.94
CA LEU A 270 -17.65 8.88 17.48
C LEU A 270 -18.46 9.44 16.29
N ALA A 271 -18.74 8.61 15.29
CA ALA A 271 -19.54 9.01 14.13
C ALA A 271 -20.94 9.48 14.55
N GLN A 272 -21.58 8.78 15.49
CA GLN A 272 -22.88 9.18 16.03
C GLN A 272 -22.81 10.50 16.80
N ASP A 273 -21.82 10.69 17.69
CA ASP A 273 -21.65 11.90 18.49
C ASP A 273 -21.36 13.13 17.61
N LYS A 274 -20.71 12.93 16.45
CA LYS A 274 -20.34 13.97 15.48
C LYS A 274 -21.38 14.15 14.36
N GLU A 275 -22.39 13.30 14.29
CA GLU A 275 -23.37 13.25 13.20
C GLU A 275 -22.70 13.05 11.81
N TRP A 276 -21.65 12.20 11.77
CA TRP A 276 -20.93 11.85 10.55
C TRP A 276 -21.45 10.56 9.93
N GLU A 277 -21.26 10.41 8.62
CA GLU A 277 -21.46 9.16 7.92
C GLU A 277 -20.56 8.06 8.50
N PHE A 278 -21.11 6.83 8.60
CA PHE A 278 -20.38 5.68 9.13
C PHE A 278 -20.55 4.47 8.21
N GLY A 279 -19.48 4.18 7.44
CA GLY A 279 -19.47 3.06 6.47
C GLY A 279 -18.95 1.74 7.05
N TRP A 280 -18.57 1.69 8.34
CA TRP A 280 -17.96 0.50 8.92
C TRP A 280 -19.01 -0.54 9.34
N SER A 281 -18.62 -1.81 9.20
CA SER A 281 -19.38 -2.96 9.67
C SER A 281 -18.49 -3.91 10.49
N LEU A 282 -19.14 -4.81 11.23
CA LEU A 282 -18.47 -5.84 12.01
C LEU A 282 -19.00 -7.21 11.56
N ARG A 283 -18.12 -8.09 11.11
CA ARG A 283 -18.43 -9.49 10.78
C ARG A 283 -17.69 -10.42 11.72
N VAL A 284 -18.44 -11.28 12.40
CA VAL A 284 -17.89 -12.35 13.24
C VAL A 284 -17.86 -13.64 12.43
N ILE A 285 -16.72 -14.33 12.43
CA ILE A 285 -16.53 -15.62 11.75
C ILE A 285 -16.59 -16.71 12.82
N PRO A 286 -17.64 -17.54 12.82
CA PRO A 286 -17.83 -18.57 13.84
C PRO A 286 -16.78 -19.67 13.80
N GLY A 287 -16.31 -20.12 14.96
CA GLY A 287 -15.36 -21.20 15.11
C GLY A 287 -13.92 -20.87 14.73
N VAL A 288 -13.63 -19.65 14.33
CA VAL A 288 -12.29 -19.21 13.90
C VAL A 288 -11.54 -18.56 15.06
N ALA A 289 -10.34 -19.08 15.35
CA ALA A 289 -9.38 -18.49 16.26
C ALA A 289 -8.43 -17.51 15.50
N HIS A 290 -7.17 -17.37 15.95
CA HIS A 290 -6.19 -16.50 15.31
C HIS A 290 -5.63 -17.12 14.01
N SER A 291 -6.46 -17.26 12.98
CA SER A 291 -6.15 -17.94 11.71
C SER A 291 -6.44 -17.06 10.50
N ASN A 292 -5.41 -16.81 9.68
CA ASN A 292 -5.58 -16.07 8.42
C ASN A 292 -6.46 -16.83 7.42
N GLY A 293 -6.19 -18.14 7.22
CA GLY A 293 -6.96 -18.96 6.29
C GLY A 293 -8.44 -19.09 6.70
N GLY A 294 -8.71 -19.30 8.00
CA GLY A 294 -10.10 -19.35 8.47
C GLY A 294 -10.86 -18.04 8.32
N ILE A 295 -10.16 -16.90 8.42
CA ILE A 295 -10.78 -15.61 8.11
C ILE A 295 -11.00 -15.45 6.59
N ALA A 296 -10.05 -15.86 5.76
CA ALA A 296 -10.17 -15.79 4.30
C ALA A 296 -11.41 -16.56 3.80
N GLU A 297 -11.60 -17.79 4.27
CA GLU A 297 -12.77 -18.62 3.96
C GLU A 297 -14.09 -17.92 4.32
N GLY A 298 -14.13 -17.20 5.44
CA GLY A 298 -15.34 -16.49 5.91
C GLY A 298 -15.53 -15.08 5.36
N ALA A 299 -14.65 -14.60 4.45
CA ALA A 299 -14.61 -13.22 4.01
C ALA A 299 -14.42 -13.01 2.50
N TYR A 300 -14.25 -14.06 1.70
CA TYR A 300 -13.95 -13.94 0.27
C TYR A 300 -15.07 -13.26 -0.52
N ASP A 301 -16.33 -13.40 -0.09
CA ASP A 301 -17.49 -12.74 -0.66
C ASP A 301 -17.48 -11.21 -0.51
N LEU A 302 -16.52 -10.68 0.25
CA LEU A 302 -16.30 -9.25 0.41
C LEU A 302 -15.33 -8.66 -0.63
N VAL A 303 -14.73 -9.51 -1.47
CA VAL A 303 -13.82 -9.08 -2.54
C VAL A 303 -14.61 -8.97 -3.84
N GLU A 304 -14.90 -7.74 -4.26
CA GLU A 304 -15.69 -7.41 -5.45
C GLU A 304 -14.91 -6.58 -6.44
#